data_6e006574775bbee9d24a52becf353091
#
_entry.id   6e006574775bbee9d24a52becf353091
#
_cell.length_a   1.000
_cell.length_b   1.000
_cell.length_c   1.000
_cell.angle_alpha   90.00
_cell.angle_beta   90.00
_cell.angle_gamma   90.00
#
_symmetry.space_group_name_H-M   'P 1'
#
loop_
_entity.id
_entity.type
_entity.pdbx_description
1 polymer ?
#
loop_
_entity_poly.entity_id
_entity_poly.type
_entity_poly.pdbx_seq_one_letter_code
_entity_poly.pdbx_strand_id
1 'polypeptide(L)' 'MATPVSLMDDQMVDMAFITQLNGLTDKWFYRLIRDGAFPAPIKLGRSSRWRKSEVEAWLQARIAQPRP' A
#
# COMPACT_ATOMS: atom_id res chain seq x y z
N MET A 1 15.05 -20.67 -8.82
CA MET A 1 14.93 -19.83 -7.62
C MET A 1 14.02 -18.67 -7.91
N ALA A 2 13.01 -18.53 -7.13
CA ALA A 2 12.20 -17.34 -7.29
C ALA A 2 13.03 -16.14 -6.91
N THR A 3 13.38 -15.33 -7.87
CA THR A 3 14.06 -14.11 -7.58
C THR A 3 13.08 -13.23 -6.82
N PRO A 4 13.43 -12.79 -5.62
CA PRO A 4 12.56 -11.83 -4.97
C PRO A 4 12.39 -10.66 -5.90
N VAL A 5 11.18 -10.14 -5.97
CA VAL A 5 10.92 -8.97 -6.81
C VAL A 5 11.93 -7.92 -6.40
N SER A 6 12.83 -7.59 -7.31
CA SER A 6 13.84 -6.60 -6.99
C SER A 6 13.17 -5.25 -6.85
N LEU A 7 13.78 -4.35 -6.10
CA LEU A 7 13.25 -2.99 -5.97
C LEU A 7 13.18 -2.29 -7.33
N MET A 8 13.95 -2.77 -8.29
CA MET A 8 13.93 -2.19 -9.63
C MET A 8 12.70 -2.61 -10.42
N ASP A 9 12.12 -3.76 -10.08
CA ASP A 9 10.93 -4.28 -10.77
C ASP A 9 9.64 -3.88 -10.08
N ASP A 10 9.71 -3.46 -8.82
CA ASP A 10 8.56 -3.11 -8.03
C ASP A 10 8.43 -1.60 -7.97
N GLN A 11 7.35 -1.08 -8.51
CA GLN A 11 7.14 0.37 -8.50
C GLN A 11 6.86 0.88 -7.10
N MET A 12 7.38 2.06 -6.84
CA MET A 12 7.06 2.79 -5.62
C MET A 12 5.91 3.74 -5.91
N VAL A 13 4.91 3.72 -5.07
CA VAL A 13 3.72 4.54 -5.25
C VAL A 13 3.51 5.45 -4.05
N ASP A 14 2.80 6.55 -4.26
CA ASP A 14 2.53 7.50 -3.19
C ASP A 14 1.08 7.42 -2.74
N MET A 15 0.74 8.25 -1.75
CA MET A 15 -0.62 8.26 -1.21
C MET A 15 -1.64 8.67 -2.27
N ALA A 16 -1.28 9.55 -3.20
CA ALA A 16 -2.18 9.96 -4.27
C ALA A 16 -2.59 8.76 -5.13
N PHE A 17 -1.64 7.88 -5.44
CA PHE A 17 -1.94 6.65 -6.17
C PHE A 17 -2.91 5.77 -5.38
N ILE A 18 -2.65 5.60 -4.09
CA ILE A 18 -3.46 4.74 -3.24
C ILE A 18 -4.90 5.25 -3.14
N THR A 19 -5.06 6.54 -2.90
CA THR A 19 -6.40 7.12 -2.77
C THR A 19 -7.15 7.10 -4.09
N GLN A 20 -6.44 7.32 -5.20
CA GLN A 20 -7.06 7.30 -6.52
C GLN A 20 -7.53 5.89 -6.88
N LEU A 21 -6.74 4.89 -6.53
CA LEU A 21 -7.09 3.50 -6.79
C LEU A 21 -8.35 3.07 -6.06
N ASN A 22 -8.53 3.54 -4.83
CA ASN A 22 -9.62 3.10 -3.96
C ASN A 22 -10.75 4.10 -3.82
N GLY A 23 -10.55 5.34 -4.22
CA GLY A 23 -11.55 6.40 -4.08
C GLY A 23 -11.76 6.84 -2.63
N LEU A 24 -10.84 6.52 -1.75
CA LEU A 24 -10.93 6.89 -0.33
C LEU A 24 -9.94 8.01 -0.03
N THR A 25 -10.09 8.62 1.15
CA THR A 25 -9.26 9.76 1.51
C THR A 25 -7.92 9.33 2.12
N ASP A 26 -6.94 10.22 2.06
CA ASP A 26 -5.65 9.99 2.68
C ASP A 26 -5.76 9.86 4.20
N LYS A 27 -6.65 10.62 4.81
CA LYS A 27 -6.88 10.54 6.26
C LYS A 27 -7.31 9.15 6.68
N TRP A 28 -8.17 8.51 5.88
CA TRP A 28 -8.64 7.18 6.17
C TRP A 28 -7.48 6.17 6.15
N PHE A 29 -6.60 6.28 5.16
CA PHE A 29 -5.44 5.40 5.05
C PHE A 29 -4.42 5.63 6.16
N TYR A 30 -4.18 6.89 6.54
CA TYR A 30 -3.26 7.18 7.65
C TYR A 30 -3.79 6.63 8.96
N ARG A 31 -5.10 6.61 9.15
CA ARG A 31 -5.69 5.96 10.31
C ARG A 31 -5.39 4.47 10.30
N LEU A 32 -5.56 3.81 9.17
CA LEU A 32 -5.25 2.39 9.04
C LEU A 32 -3.79 2.09 9.32
N ILE A 33 -2.89 2.95 8.85
CA ILE A 33 -1.46 2.79 9.11
C ILE A 33 -1.19 2.87 10.61
N ARG A 34 -1.79 3.84 11.27
CA ARG A 34 -1.63 4.01 12.71
C ARG A 34 -2.13 2.78 13.47
N ASP A 35 -3.20 2.19 13.01
CA ASP A 35 -3.82 1.03 13.66
C ASP A 35 -3.18 -0.29 13.24
N GLY A 36 -2.19 -0.25 12.36
CA GLY A 36 -1.50 -1.45 11.90
C GLY A 36 -2.28 -2.25 10.86
N ALA A 37 -3.30 -1.66 10.26
CA ALA A 37 -4.17 -2.34 9.31
C ALA A 37 -3.81 -2.06 7.85
N PHE A 38 -2.81 -1.25 7.60
CA PHE A 38 -2.31 -0.97 6.26
C PHE A 38 -0.78 -0.87 6.34
N PRO A 39 -0.06 -1.29 5.30
CA PRO A 39 1.40 -1.28 5.32
C PRO A 39 1.97 0.10 5.64
N ALA A 40 3.00 0.13 6.48
CA ALA A 40 3.68 1.36 6.82
C ALA A 40 4.48 1.86 5.62
N PRO A 41 4.58 3.17 5.43
CA PRO A 41 5.33 3.70 4.31
C PRO A 41 6.82 3.54 4.48
N ILE A 42 7.51 3.49 3.36
CA ILE A 42 8.96 3.62 3.31
C ILE A 42 9.25 5.11 3.24
N LYS A 43 10.03 5.60 4.19
CA LYS A 43 10.36 7.02 4.24
C LYS A 43 11.59 7.30 3.40
N LEU A 44 11.42 8.19 2.43
CA LEU A 44 12.51 8.67 1.58
C LEU A 44 12.65 10.17 1.81
N GLY A 45 13.39 10.52 2.87
CA GLY A 45 13.44 11.91 3.31
C GLY A 45 12.07 12.33 3.84
N ARG A 46 11.48 13.34 3.24
CA ARG A 46 10.15 13.82 3.63
C ARG A 46 9.03 13.11 2.87
N SER A 47 9.40 12.26 1.92
CA SER A 47 8.41 11.57 1.09
C SER A 47 8.09 10.22 1.66
N SER A 48 6.82 9.85 1.56
CA SER A 48 6.36 8.52 1.93
C SER A 48 6.01 7.76 0.67
N ARG A 49 6.49 6.53 0.58
CA ARG A 49 6.22 5.68 -0.57
C ARG A 49 5.89 4.28 -0.11
N TRP A 50 5.17 3.56 -0.93
CA TRP A 50 4.83 2.16 -0.67
C TRP A 50 5.25 1.36 -1.88
N ARG A 51 5.60 0.11 -1.68
CA ARG A 51 5.82 -0.80 -2.81
C ARG A 51 4.45 -1.14 -3.39
N LYS A 52 4.34 -1.02 -4.71
CA LYS A 52 3.07 -1.29 -5.39
C LYS A 52 2.58 -2.70 -5.07
N SER A 53 3.50 -3.67 -5.00
CA SER A 53 3.14 -5.05 -4.69
C SER A 53 2.51 -5.18 -3.31
N GLU A 54 2.95 -4.40 -2.34
CA GLU A 54 2.37 -4.42 -1.00
C GLU A 54 0.95 -3.86 -1.00
N VAL A 55 0.73 -2.78 -1.74
CA VAL A 55 -0.60 -2.19 -1.86
C VAL A 55 -1.55 -3.16 -2.55
N GLU A 56 -1.09 -3.80 -3.61
CA GLU A 56 -1.90 -4.79 -4.33
C GLU A 56 -2.24 -5.97 -3.43
N ALA A 57 -1.26 -6.48 -2.67
CA ALA A 57 -1.48 -7.61 -1.76
C ALA A 57 -2.50 -7.25 -0.69
N TRP A 58 -2.41 -6.03 -0.15
CA TRP A 58 -3.36 -5.56 0.84
C TRP A 58 -4.77 -5.53 0.26
N LEU A 59 -4.90 -5.00 -0.95
CA LEU A 59 -6.21 -4.88 -1.59
C LEU A 59 -6.78 -6.27 -1.92
N GLN A 60 -5.95 -7.18 -2.41
CA GLN A 60 -6.37 -8.55 -2.69
C GLN A 60 -6.87 -9.25 -1.44
N ALA A 61 -6.20 -9.04 -0.33
CA ALA A 61 -6.63 -9.63 0.94
C ALA A 61 -7.98 -9.08 1.38
N ARG A 62 -8.24 -7.81 1.13
CA ARG A 62 -9.52 -7.19 1.46
C ARG A 62 -10.63 -7.70 0.56
N ILE A 63 -10.34 -7.86 -0.73
CA ILE A 63 -11.33 -8.37 -1.68
C ILE A 63 -11.69 -9.81 -1.34
N ALA A 64 -10.71 -10.61 -0.90
CA ALA A 64 -10.93 -12.01 -0.57
C ALA A 64 -11.64 -12.22 0.77
N GLN A 65 -11.73 -11.19 1.61
CA GLN A 65 -12.38 -11.30 2.91
C GLN A 65 -13.86 -11.55 2.75
N PRO A 66 -14.42 -12.52 3.51
CA PRO A 66 -15.88 -12.68 3.51
C PRO A 66 -16.56 -11.41 3.99
N ARG A 67 -17.62 -11.04 3.33
CA ARG A 67 -18.40 -9.88 3.75
C ARG A 67 -19.50 -10.33 4.68
N PRO A 68 -19.78 -9.56 5.72
CA PRO A 68 -20.90 -9.87 6.61
C PRO A 68 -22.23 -9.82 5.86
#